data_246862c1a1af8d11f64d1fc9659c81b5
#
_entry.id   246862c1a1af8d11f64d1fc9659c81b5
#
_cell.length_a   1.000
_cell.length_b   1.000
_cell.length_c   1.000
_cell.angle_alpha   90.00
_cell.angle_beta   90.00
_cell.angle_gamma   90.00
#
_symmetry.space_group_name_H-M   'P 1'
#
loop_
_entity.id
_entity.type
_entity.pdbx_description
1 polymer ?
#
loop_
_entity_poly.entity_id
_entity_poly.type
_entity_poly.pdbx_seq_one_letter_code
_entity_poly.pdbx_strand_id
1 'polypeptide(L)' 'MLSLTASMRYKYCECNVSFRYKWDAMINYIRYVLHEDPWSGTVFIFMNRRHNQLRVFYYERGGFVISEKKLDRH' A
#
# COMPACT_ATOMS: atom_id res chain seq x y z
N MET A 1 -8.54 -10.49 -6.79
CA MET A 1 -8.92 -9.26 -7.48
C MET A 1 -9.15 -8.14 -6.49
N LEU A 2 -8.60 -6.97 -6.78
CA LEU A 2 -8.76 -5.80 -5.94
C LEU A 2 -10.15 -5.21 -6.13
N SER A 3 -10.91 -5.13 -5.04
CA SER A 3 -12.28 -4.63 -5.08
C SER A 3 -12.37 -3.44 -4.13
N LEU A 4 -12.14 -2.25 -4.65
CA LEU A 4 -12.18 -1.02 -3.85
C LEU A 4 -13.58 -0.42 -3.91
N THR A 5 -14.07 -0.02 -2.74
CA THR A 5 -15.39 0.59 -2.62
C THR A 5 -15.29 1.97 -1.98
N ALA A 6 -16.34 2.75 -2.10
CA ALA A 6 -16.38 4.09 -1.51
C ALA A 6 -16.36 4.06 0.02
N SER A 7 -16.72 2.94 0.64
CA SER A 7 -16.72 2.79 2.09
C SER A 7 -15.34 2.46 2.65
N MET A 8 -14.37 2.11 1.82
CA MET A 8 -13.02 1.81 2.26
C MET A 8 -12.25 3.08 2.56
N ARG A 9 -11.39 3.02 3.58
CA ARG A 9 -10.50 4.12 3.88
C ARG A 9 -9.24 3.99 3.05
N TYR A 10 -8.78 5.10 2.51
CA TYR A 10 -7.58 5.17 1.70
C TYR A 10 -6.59 6.13 2.35
N LYS A 11 -5.33 5.76 2.37
CA LYS A 11 -4.27 6.64 2.84
C LYS A 11 -3.15 6.66 1.82
N TYR A 12 -2.94 7.82 1.23
CA TYR A 12 -1.81 8.02 0.33
C TYR A 12 -0.58 8.36 1.15
N CYS A 13 0.49 7.61 0.94
CA CYS A 13 1.71 7.74 1.72
C CYS A 13 2.81 8.32 0.84
N GLU A 14 3.14 9.58 1.06
CA GLU A 14 4.29 10.20 0.41
C GLU A 14 5.54 9.86 1.22
N CYS A 15 6.13 8.73 0.92
CA CYS A 15 7.26 8.24 1.69
C CYS A 15 8.15 7.38 0.80
N ASN A 16 9.41 7.29 1.20
CA ASN A 16 10.41 6.55 0.43
C ASN A 16 10.44 5.09 0.84
N VAL A 17 9.33 4.39 0.66
CA VAL A 17 9.30 2.96 0.91
C VAL A 17 9.86 2.24 -0.32
N SER A 18 10.70 1.24 -0.07
CA SER A 18 11.24 0.43 -1.16
C SER A 18 10.16 -0.48 -1.73
N PHE A 19 10.00 -0.50 -3.04
CA PHE A 19 9.08 -1.43 -3.70
C PHE A 19 9.61 -2.87 -3.73
N ARG A 20 10.78 -3.10 -3.13
CA ARG A 20 11.29 -4.46 -2.88
C ARG A 20 10.73 -5.05 -1.60
N TYR A 21 10.14 -4.22 -0.75
CA TYR A 21 9.53 -4.68 0.49
C TYR A 21 8.39 -5.65 0.18
N LYS A 22 8.38 -6.77 0.91
CA LYS A 22 7.28 -7.72 0.88
C LYS A 22 6.45 -7.56 2.14
N TRP A 23 5.63 -8.56 2.46
CA TRP A 23 4.61 -8.42 3.49
C TRP A 23 5.14 -7.95 4.83
N ASP A 24 6.14 -8.66 5.37
CA ASP A 24 6.63 -8.34 6.71
C ASP A 24 7.25 -6.95 6.77
N ALA A 25 8.04 -6.60 5.77
CA ALA A 25 8.66 -5.29 5.72
C ALA A 25 7.62 -4.18 5.57
N MET A 26 6.56 -4.40 4.79
CA MET A 26 5.48 -3.43 4.65
C MET A 26 4.70 -3.28 5.95
N ILE A 27 4.40 -4.40 6.62
CA ILE A 27 3.72 -4.36 7.91
C ILE A 27 4.53 -3.54 8.91
N ASN A 28 5.83 -3.80 9.00
CA ASN A 28 6.71 -3.09 9.91
C ASN A 28 6.82 -1.61 9.55
N TYR A 29 6.89 -1.28 8.28
CA TYR A 29 6.96 0.09 7.83
C TYR A 29 5.71 0.86 8.26
N ILE A 30 4.54 0.27 8.05
CA ILE A 30 3.27 0.92 8.41
C ILE A 30 3.17 1.10 9.91
N ARG A 31 3.57 0.10 10.70
CA ARG A 31 3.48 0.17 12.16
C ARG A 31 4.49 1.16 12.75
N TYR A 32 5.74 1.08 12.34
CA TYR A 32 6.83 1.74 13.05
C TYR A 32 7.29 3.03 12.40
N VAL A 33 7.05 3.23 11.13
CA VAL A 33 7.40 4.47 10.44
C VAL A 33 6.18 5.37 10.28
N LEU A 34 5.08 4.82 9.80
CA LEU A 34 3.85 5.59 9.61
C LEU A 34 2.99 5.69 10.86
N HIS A 35 3.24 4.82 11.86
CA HIS A 35 2.47 4.76 13.10
C HIS A 35 0.98 4.54 12.83
N GLU A 36 0.70 3.61 11.91
CA GLU A 36 -0.65 3.24 11.55
C GLU A 36 -0.87 1.76 11.85
N ASP A 37 -2.13 1.34 11.81
CA ASP A 37 -2.48 -0.07 12.02
C ASP A 37 -2.65 -0.76 10.67
N PRO A 38 -1.72 -1.67 10.30
CA PRO A 38 -1.83 -2.36 9.02
C PRO A 38 -3.01 -3.33 8.93
N TRP A 39 -3.57 -3.74 10.07
CA TRP A 39 -4.71 -4.66 10.09
C TRP A 39 -6.06 -3.94 10.05
N SER A 40 -6.06 -2.63 9.97
CA SER A 40 -7.29 -1.83 10.06
C SER A 40 -8.21 -1.96 8.84
N GLY A 41 -7.70 -2.50 7.74
CA GLY A 41 -8.45 -2.51 6.48
C GLY A 41 -8.24 -1.25 5.65
N THR A 42 -7.52 -0.27 6.18
CA THR A 42 -7.14 0.91 5.42
C THR A 42 -6.29 0.50 4.22
N VAL A 43 -6.59 1.07 3.07
CA VAL A 43 -5.84 0.83 1.84
C VAL A 43 -4.71 1.84 1.78
N PHE A 44 -3.48 1.37 1.96
CA PHE A 44 -2.30 2.24 1.90
C PHE A 44 -1.80 2.28 0.47
N ILE A 45 -1.62 3.48 -0.05
CA ILE A 45 -1.22 3.70 -1.43
C ILE A 45 0.16 4.36 -1.44
N PHE A 46 1.09 3.75 -2.14
CA PHE A 46 2.46 4.24 -2.25
C PHE A 46 2.80 4.51 -3.70
N MET A 47 3.57 5.55 -3.92
CA MET A 47 4.09 5.90 -5.23
C MET A 47 5.61 5.75 -5.19
N ASN A 48 6.19 5.15 -6.22
CA ASN A 48 7.64 5.05 -6.25
C ASN A 48 8.29 6.39 -6.58
N ARG A 49 9.61 6.44 -6.44
CA ARG A 49 10.37 7.68 -6.61
C ARG A 49 10.20 8.33 -7.97
N ARG A 50 10.12 7.51 -9.00
CA ARG A 50 9.98 7.97 -10.39
C ARG A 50 8.54 8.35 -10.73
N HIS A 51 7.60 8.11 -9.83
CA HIS A 51 6.19 8.35 -10.05
C HIS A 51 5.64 7.61 -11.27
N ASN A 52 6.18 6.43 -11.53
CA ASN A 52 5.71 5.60 -12.65
C ASN A 52 5.19 4.25 -12.20
N GLN A 53 5.16 4.00 -10.89
CA GLN A 53 4.66 2.75 -10.35
C GLN A 53 3.92 3.01 -9.06
N LEU A 54 2.75 2.39 -8.93
CA LEU A 54 1.89 2.52 -7.78
C LEU A 54 1.82 1.18 -7.07
N ARG A 55 1.85 1.21 -5.73
CA ARG A 55 1.65 0.02 -4.91
C ARG A 55 0.52 0.27 -3.95
N VAL A 56 -0.35 -0.74 -3.81
CA VAL A 56 -1.45 -0.72 -2.86
C VAL A 56 -1.24 -1.87 -1.88
N PHE A 57 -1.38 -1.59 -0.59
CA PHE A 57 -1.20 -2.57 0.47
C PHE A 57 -2.34 -2.46 1.46
N TYR A 58 -2.98 -3.60 1.77
CA TYR A 58 -4.08 -3.60 2.72
C TYR A 58 -4.33 -5.01 3.25
N TYR A 59 -5.07 -5.07 4.36
CA TYR A 59 -5.46 -6.32 4.99
C TYR A 59 -6.93 -6.62 4.66
N GLU A 60 -7.20 -7.83 4.21
CA GLU A 60 -8.54 -8.23 3.83
C GLU A 60 -8.70 -9.73 4.05
N ARG A 61 -9.76 -10.12 4.73
CA ARG A 61 -10.17 -11.53 4.85
C ARG A 61 -9.07 -12.48 5.32
N GLY A 62 -8.36 -12.07 6.36
CA GLY A 62 -7.34 -12.91 6.96
C GLY A 62 -5.99 -12.89 6.29
N GLY A 63 -5.76 -11.95 5.38
CA GLY A 63 -4.49 -11.86 4.70
C GLY A 63 -4.17 -10.47 4.21
N PHE A 64 -2.90 -10.27 3.88
CA PHE A 64 -2.45 -9.01 3.30
C PHE A 64 -2.38 -9.12 1.79
N VAL A 65 -2.73 -8.04 1.12
CA VAL A 65 -2.69 -7.94 -0.33
C VAL A 65 -1.70 -6.86 -0.72
N ILE A 66 -0.81 -7.18 -1.65
CA ILE A 66 0.05 -6.21 -2.32
C ILE A 66 -0.33 -6.23 -3.78
N SER A 67 -0.70 -5.07 -4.30
CA SER A 67 -1.05 -4.92 -5.72
C SER A 67 -0.23 -3.78 -6.29
N GLU A 68 0.30 -3.97 -7.49
CA GLU A 68 1.16 -2.98 -8.12
C GLU A 68 0.66 -2.66 -9.52
N LYS A 69 0.85 -1.41 -9.92
CA LYS A 69 0.46 -0.95 -11.23
C LYS A 69 1.56 -0.09 -11.81
N LYS A 70 1.96 -0.41 -13.01
CA LYS A 70 2.89 0.43 -13.75
C LYS A 70 2.08 1.48 -14.49
N LEU A 71 2.45 2.74 -14.30
CA LEU A 71 1.74 3.84 -14.92
C LEU A 71 2.28 4.08 -16.33
N ASP A 72 1.36 4.20 -17.27
CA ASP A 72 1.70 4.48 -18.66
C ASP A 72 1.63 5.98 -18.89
N ARG A 73 2.69 6.53 -19.46
CA ARG A 73 2.83 7.97 -19.61
C ARG A 73 2.78 8.41 -21.07
N HIS A 74 1.92 7.82 -21.80
CA HIS A 74 1.73 8.30 -23.17
C HIS A 74 1.22 9.71 -23.22
#